data_1190dd58e2bbdcd719e37ffdd0724a45
#
_entry.id   1190dd58e2bbdcd719e37ffdd0724a45
#
_cell.length_a   1.000
_cell.length_b   1.000
_cell.length_c   1.000
_cell.angle_alpha   90.00
_cell.angle_beta   90.00
_cell.angle_gamma   90.00
#
_symmetry.space_group_name_H-M   'P 1'
#
loop_
_entity.id
_entity.type
_entity.pdbx_description
1 polymer ?
#
loop_
_entity_poly.entity_id
_entity_poly.type
_entity_poly.pdbx_seq_one_letter_code
_entity_poly.pdbx_strand_id
1 'polypeptide(L)'
;SFLLAMRLPTSIVVGTRSAVFAPVNNLAAIIVYKESAPDHFDLRSPGWNTSTIARMRSDLEGVGLVFTGFTPSVRVAAQIDRGVTKFYNQKTQVKALAFTPSDGTLLPGRIYGEIKKALKNGPVLFIAPRKGYGNALLCAHCRNVALCKCGGRLSVASKAIAPTCVHCGTDFPTWKCSFC
;
A
#
# COMPACT_ATOMS: atom_id res chain seq x y z
N SER A 1 -25.07 6.47 16.67
CA SER A 1 -24.49 6.54 18.01
C SER A 1 -24.42 5.15 18.62
N PHE A 2 -23.39 4.86 19.41
CA PHE A 2 -23.21 3.55 20.06
C PHE A 2 -24.39 3.17 20.99
N LEU A 3 -25.04 4.15 21.61
CA LEU A 3 -26.22 3.92 22.45
C LEU A 3 -27.42 3.37 21.66
N LEU A 4 -27.56 3.72 20.40
CA LEU A 4 -28.60 3.15 19.53
C LEU A 4 -28.30 1.68 19.21
N ALA A 5 -27.04 1.33 18.97
CA ALA A 5 -26.64 -0.05 18.72
C ALA A 5 -26.92 -0.98 19.92
N MET A 6 -26.87 -0.45 21.15
CA MET A 6 -27.20 -1.19 22.36
C MET A 6 -28.71 -1.39 22.58
N ARG A 7 -29.53 -0.45 22.14
CA ARG A 7 -30.98 -0.41 22.47
C ARG A 7 -31.86 -1.01 21.39
N LEU A 8 -31.41 -1.01 20.15
CA LEU A 8 -32.20 -1.52 19.03
C LEU A 8 -31.90 -3.01 18.83
N PRO A 9 -32.88 -3.83 18.49
CA PRO A 9 -32.66 -5.18 17.98
C PRO A 9 -32.08 -5.09 16.56
N THR A 10 -30.92 -4.45 16.46
CA THR A 10 -30.32 -4.10 15.18
C THR A 10 -29.56 -5.27 14.64
N SER A 11 -29.84 -5.60 13.41
CA SER A 11 -29.19 -6.72 12.73
C SER A 11 -27.80 -6.37 12.19
N ILE A 12 -27.57 -5.10 11.81
CA ILE A 12 -26.32 -4.69 11.15
C ILE A 12 -25.90 -3.29 11.62
N VAL A 13 -24.63 -3.17 12.02
CA VAL A 13 -23.97 -1.88 12.30
C VAL A 13 -22.87 -1.67 11.26
N VAL A 14 -22.91 -0.56 10.55
CA VAL A 14 -21.87 -0.18 9.56
C VAL A 14 -21.23 1.12 10.01
N GLY A 15 -19.91 1.20 9.89
CA GLY A 15 -19.16 2.39 10.24
C GLY A 15 -17.70 2.31 9.82
N THR A 16 -16.94 3.35 10.14
CA THR A 16 -15.49 3.40 9.92
C THR A 16 -14.75 2.59 10.99
N ARG A 17 -13.43 2.69 11.07
CA ARG A 17 -12.59 1.91 12.01
C ARG A 17 -13.12 1.86 13.45
N SER A 18 -13.70 2.95 13.96
CA SER A 18 -14.24 2.97 15.33
C SER A 18 -15.50 2.12 15.52
N ALA A 19 -16.18 1.70 14.46
CA ALA A 19 -17.33 0.83 14.57
C ALA A 19 -17.00 -0.55 15.18
N VAL A 20 -15.73 -0.95 15.15
CA VAL A 20 -15.27 -2.18 15.80
C VAL A 20 -15.55 -2.21 17.32
N PHE A 21 -15.73 -1.05 17.95
CA PHE A 21 -16.10 -0.91 19.37
C PHE A 21 -17.61 -0.79 19.62
N ALA A 22 -18.44 -0.83 18.57
CA ALA A 22 -19.88 -0.70 18.76
C ALA A 22 -20.44 -1.85 19.60
N PRO A 23 -21.17 -1.56 20.68
CA PRO A 23 -21.79 -2.58 21.52
C PRO A 23 -23.04 -3.13 20.84
N VAL A 24 -22.92 -4.24 20.16
CA VAL A 24 -24.01 -4.93 19.46
C VAL A 24 -24.43 -6.13 20.25
N ASN A 25 -25.71 -6.18 20.64
CA ASN A 25 -26.28 -7.32 21.34
C ASN A 25 -26.36 -8.53 20.41
N ASN A 26 -26.00 -9.71 20.92
CA ASN A 26 -26.01 -10.97 20.18
C ASN A 26 -25.24 -10.87 18.85
N LEU A 27 -24.05 -10.30 18.90
CA LEU A 27 -23.20 -10.18 17.74
C LEU A 27 -22.91 -11.57 17.15
N ALA A 28 -23.19 -11.77 15.87
CA ALA A 28 -22.94 -13.04 15.19
C ALA A 28 -21.61 -13.05 14.44
N ALA A 29 -21.25 -11.92 13.83
CA ALA A 29 -20.01 -11.81 13.07
C ALA A 29 -19.51 -10.36 12.98
N ILE A 30 -18.20 -10.23 12.80
CA ILE A 30 -17.51 -8.98 12.49
C ILE A 30 -16.95 -9.10 11.07
N ILE A 31 -17.24 -8.12 10.22
CA ILE A 31 -16.72 -8.07 8.85
C ILE A 31 -15.84 -6.85 8.71
N VAL A 32 -14.57 -7.05 8.36
CA VAL A 32 -13.61 -5.96 8.08
C VAL A 32 -13.42 -5.86 6.58
N TYR A 33 -13.98 -4.81 5.98
CA TYR A 33 -13.93 -4.56 4.54
C TYR A 33 -12.61 -3.89 4.15
N LYS A 34 -11.95 -4.38 3.09
CA LYS A 34 -10.61 -3.94 2.64
C LYS A 34 -9.60 -3.95 3.80
N GLU A 35 -9.45 -5.10 4.42
CA GLU A 35 -8.66 -5.30 5.64
C GLU A 35 -7.24 -4.69 5.57
N SER A 36 -6.59 -4.75 4.41
CA SER A 36 -5.26 -4.20 4.18
C SER A 36 -5.20 -2.68 3.97
N ALA A 37 -6.34 -1.98 3.98
CA ALA A 37 -6.37 -0.54 3.77
C ALA A 37 -5.72 0.22 4.94
N PRO A 38 -4.90 1.25 4.67
CA PRO A 38 -4.22 2.04 5.72
C PRO A 38 -5.20 2.77 6.64
N ASP A 39 -6.44 3.03 6.19
CA ASP A 39 -7.49 3.68 6.97
C ASP A 39 -7.91 2.89 8.22
N HIS A 40 -7.58 1.60 8.28
CA HIS A 40 -7.81 0.77 9.45
C HIS A 40 -6.82 1.00 10.60
N PHE A 41 -5.79 1.82 10.38
CA PHE A 41 -4.81 2.15 11.41
C PHE A 41 -5.06 3.54 11.98
N ASP A 42 -5.21 3.66 13.32
CA ASP A 42 -5.25 4.95 14.01
C ASP A 42 -3.85 5.27 14.55
N LEU A 43 -3.26 6.36 14.03
CA LEU A 43 -1.92 6.81 14.41
C LEU A 43 -1.90 7.61 15.73
N ARG A 44 -3.07 8.03 16.23
CA ARG A 44 -3.15 8.77 17.49
C ARG A 44 -2.86 7.83 18.66
N SER A 45 -2.18 8.35 19.66
CA SER A 45 -1.86 7.56 20.87
C SER A 45 -3.11 7.23 21.70
N PRO A 46 -3.26 5.96 22.14
CA PRO A 46 -2.49 4.76 21.78
C PRO A 46 -2.86 4.29 20.37
N GLY A 47 -1.88 4.09 19.50
CA GLY A 47 -2.13 3.59 18.14
C GLY A 47 -2.79 2.22 18.15
N TRP A 48 -3.76 1.99 17.26
CA TRP A 48 -4.47 0.70 17.15
C TRP A 48 -4.88 0.40 15.70
N ASN A 49 -5.18 -0.86 15.43
CA ASN A 49 -5.60 -1.33 14.11
C ASN A 49 -6.92 -2.09 14.23
N THR A 50 -7.87 -1.78 13.33
CA THR A 50 -9.21 -2.39 13.31
C THR A 50 -9.16 -3.91 13.27
N SER A 51 -8.31 -4.50 12.43
CA SER A 51 -8.22 -5.95 12.27
C SER A 51 -7.71 -6.64 13.53
N THR A 52 -6.82 -5.98 14.28
CA THR A 52 -6.34 -6.48 15.59
C THR A 52 -7.45 -6.47 16.60
N ILE A 53 -8.17 -5.35 16.74
CA ILE A 53 -9.28 -5.23 17.69
C ILE A 53 -10.42 -6.18 17.31
N ALA A 54 -10.75 -6.29 16.01
CA ALA A 54 -11.77 -7.22 15.54
C ALA A 54 -11.43 -8.68 15.88
N ARG A 55 -10.15 -9.06 15.76
CA ARG A 55 -9.69 -10.40 16.16
C ARG A 55 -9.84 -10.61 17.68
N MET A 56 -9.34 -9.68 18.48
CA MET A 56 -9.46 -9.77 19.93
C MET A 56 -10.92 -9.87 20.37
N ARG A 57 -11.79 -9.08 19.75
CA ARG A 57 -13.21 -9.09 20.02
C ARG A 57 -13.87 -10.41 19.60
N SER A 58 -13.54 -10.92 18.41
CA SER A 58 -14.00 -12.20 17.92
C SER A 58 -13.63 -13.34 18.88
N ASP A 59 -12.40 -13.33 19.38
CA ASP A 59 -11.90 -14.35 20.31
C ASP A 59 -12.59 -14.25 21.68
N LEU A 60 -12.82 -13.01 22.19
CA LEU A 60 -13.47 -12.78 23.48
C LEU A 60 -14.97 -13.08 23.47
N GLU A 61 -15.67 -12.72 22.41
CA GLU A 61 -17.12 -12.88 22.29
C GLU A 61 -17.53 -14.20 21.62
N GLY A 62 -16.57 -14.98 21.10
CA GLY A 62 -16.82 -16.24 20.41
C GLY A 62 -17.57 -16.08 19.09
N VAL A 63 -17.39 -14.94 18.39
CA VAL A 63 -18.14 -14.59 17.18
C VAL A 63 -17.31 -14.76 15.91
N GLY A 64 -17.98 -14.96 14.78
CA GLY A 64 -17.33 -15.09 13.49
C GLY A 64 -16.55 -13.83 13.10
N LEU A 65 -15.39 -13.99 12.46
CA LEU A 65 -14.60 -12.88 11.89
C LEU A 65 -14.31 -13.14 10.43
N VAL A 66 -14.63 -12.15 9.59
CA VAL A 66 -14.41 -12.19 8.14
C VAL A 66 -13.58 -10.98 7.73
N PHE A 67 -12.45 -11.23 7.10
CA PHE A 67 -11.66 -10.22 6.42
C PHE A 67 -11.95 -10.27 4.92
N THR A 68 -12.22 -9.11 4.31
CA THR A 68 -12.42 -9.01 2.87
C THR A 68 -11.44 -8.00 2.25
N GLY A 69 -11.09 -8.20 0.98
CA GLY A 69 -10.18 -7.32 0.26
C GLY A 69 -9.62 -7.99 -0.98
N PHE A 70 -8.84 -7.23 -1.75
CA PHE A 70 -8.17 -7.77 -2.93
C PHE A 70 -6.91 -8.56 -2.59
N THR A 71 -6.20 -8.13 -1.56
CA THR A 71 -5.01 -8.77 -1.03
C THR A 71 -5.03 -8.70 0.49
N PRO A 72 -4.66 -9.78 1.20
CA PRO A 72 -4.55 -9.74 2.65
C PRO A 72 -3.37 -8.84 3.07
N SER A 73 -3.46 -8.24 4.25
CA SER A 73 -2.28 -7.64 4.88
C SER A 73 -1.24 -8.73 5.22
N VAL A 74 0.02 -8.33 5.44
CA VAL A 74 1.09 -9.27 5.84
C VAL A 74 0.70 -10.05 7.10
N ARG A 75 0.00 -9.41 8.03
CA ARG A 75 -0.48 -10.04 9.27
C ARG A 75 -1.50 -11.14 8.99
N VAL A 76 -2.50 -10.87 8.15
CA VAL A 76 -3.53 -11.85 7.79
C VAL A 76 -2.93 -12.94 6.92
N ALA A 77 -2.02 -12.62 5.99
CA ALA A 77 -1.29 -13.62 5.22
C ALA A 77 -0.54 -14.61 6.12
N ALA A 78 0.18 -14.11 7.13
CA ALA A 78 0.84 -14.99 8.12
C ALA A 78 -0.14 -15.86 8.92
N GLN A 79 -1.36 -15.40 9.17
CA GLN A 79 -2.40 -16.23 9.83
C GLN A 79 -2.92 -17.32 8.89
N ILE A 80 -3.04 -17.03 7.60
CA ILE A 80 -3.41 -18.00 6.56
C ILE A 80 -2.32 -19.09 6.47
N ASP A 81 -1.05 -18.70 6.39
CA ASP A 81 0.09 -19.63 6.32
C ASP A 81 0.17 -20.54 7.55
N ARG A 82 -0.19 -20.05 8.72
CA ARG A 82 -0.26 -20.81 9.98
C ARG A 82 -1.54 -21.66 10.14
N GLY A 83 -2.47 -21.59 9.20
CA GLY A 83 -3.74 -22.29 9.27
C GLY A 83 -4.75 -21.74 10.28
N VAL A 84 -4.49 -20.57 10.87
CA VAL A 84 -5.38 -19.90 11.84
C VAL A 84 -6.58 -19.26 11.15
N THR A 85 -6.40 -18.80 9.92
CA THR A 85 -7.44 -18.15 9.11
C THR A 85 -7.63 -18.92 7.80
N LYS A 86 -8.86 -19.33 7.51
CA LYS A 86 -9.20 -19.96 6.24
C LYS A 86 -9.20 -18.91 5.13
N PHE A 87 -8.61 -19.26 3.99
CA PHE A 87 -8.54 -18.38 2.83
C PHE A 87 -9.49 -18.87 1.73
N TYR A 88 -10.41 -18.01 1.32
CA TYR A 88 -11.30 -18.24 0.20
C TYR A 88 -10.93 -17.28 -0.92
N ASN A 89 -10.39 -17.81 -2.01
CA ASN A 89 -10.02 -17.03 -3.18
C ASN A 89 -10.87 -17.42 -4.38
N GLN A 90 -11.33 -16.41 -5.12
CA GLN A 90 -11.85 -16.61 -6.44
C GLN A 90 -10.67 -16.73 -7.39
N LYS A 91 -10.45 -17.92 -7.97
CA LYS A 91 -9.37 -18.16 -8.95
C LYS A 91 -9.59 -17.26 -10.16
N THR A 92 -8.88 -16.17 -10.25
CA THR A 92 -8.77 -15.35 -11.46
C THR A 92 -7.56 -15.84 -12.25
N GLN A 93 -7.78 -16.26 -13.48
CA GLN A 93 -6.68 -16.61 -14.40
C GLN A 93 -6.08 -15.31 -14.97
N VAL A 94 -5.28 -14.61 -14.18
CA VAL A 94 -4.51 -13.45 -14.65
C VAL A 94 -3.09 -13.90 -14.95
N LYS A 95 -2.66 -13.74 -16.21
CA LYS A 95 -1.27 -13.96 -16.59
C LYS A 95 -0.42 -12.81 -16.06
N ALA A 96 0.31 -13.02 -15.00
CA ALA A 96 1.23 -12.04 -14.43
C ALA A 96 2.66 -12.31 -14.92
N LEU A 97 3.34 -11.27 -15.39
CA LEU A 97 4.75 -11.30 -15.76
C LEU A 97 5.52 -10.34 -14.82
N ALA A 98 6.48 -10.87 -14.09
CA ALA A 98 7.33 -10.07 -13.21
C ALA A 98 8.67 -9.78 -13.91
N PHE A 99 9.08 -8.53 -13.91
CA PHE A 99 10.34 -8.05 -14.44
C PHE A 99 11.12 -7.31 -13.37
N THR A 100 12.34 -7.75 -13.09
CA THR A 100 13.24 -7.03 -12.20
C THR A 100 14.10 -6.07 -13.02
N PRO A 101 14.10 -4.75 -12.74
CA PRO A 101 14.98 -3.81 -13.40
C PRO A 101 16.45 -4.14 -13.04
N SER A 102 17.28 -4.42 -14.00
CA SER A 102 18.72 -4.70 -13.80
C SER A 102 19.60 -3.47 -13.98
N ASP A 103 19.07 -2.43 -14.63
CA ASP A 103 19.82 -1.26 -15.09
C ASP A 103 19.40 0.06 -14.42
N GLY A 104 18.51 -0.02 -13.41
CA GLY A 104 17.94 1.14 -12.72
C GLY A 104 16.92 1.90 -13.58
N THR A 105 16.52 1.39 -14.74
CA THR A 105 15.41 1.97 -15.51
C THR A 105 14.08 1.61 -14.87
N LEU A 106 13.13 2.54 -14.93
CA LEU A 106 11.78 2.31 -14.40
C LEU A 106 11.04 1.22 -15.18
N LEU A 107 11.29 1.15 -16.49
CA LEU A 107 10.69 0.18 -17.40
C LEU A 107 11.81 -0.56 -18.15
N PRO A 108 12.12 -1.81 -17.78
CA PRO A 108 13.07 -2.63 -18.51
C PRO A 108 12.67 -2.81 -19.97
N GLY A 109 13.65 -2.84 -20.89
CA GLY A 109 13.40 -2.92 -22.32
C GLY A 109 12.51 -4.08 -22.76
N ARG A 110 12.55 -5.21 -22.02
CA ARG A 110 11.67 -6.38 -22.26
C ARG A 110 10.19 -6.09 -22.12
N ILE A 111 9.81 -5.12 -21.25
CA ILE A 111 8.40 -4.73 -21.04
C ILE A 111 7.84 -4.04 -22.29
N TYR A 112 8.64 -3.29 -23.05
CA TYR A 112 8.15 -2.61 -24.25
C TYR A 112 7.60 -3.57 -25.30
N GLY A 113 8.17 -4.77 -25.44
CA GLY A 113 7.65 -5.79 -26.33
C GLY A 113 6.25 -6.27 -25.94
N GLU A 114 6.02 -6.48 -24.64
CA GLU A 114 4.72 -6.92 -24.12
C GLU A 114 3.70 -5.76 -24.19
N ILE A 115 4.11 -4.51 -23.91
CA ILE A 115 3.26 -3.33 -24.07
C ILE A 115 2.80 -3.19 -25.54
N LYS A 116 3.72 -3.31 -26.51
CA LYS A 116 3.38 -3.23 -27.93
C LYS A 116 2.41 -4.35 -28.37
N LYS A 117 2.56 -5.56 -27.83
CA LYS A 117 1.60 -6.64 -28.07
C LYS A 117 0.23 -6.35 -27.49
N ALA A 118 0.19 -5.88 -26.25
CA ALA A 118 -1.06 -5.54 -25.57
C ALA A 118 -1.82 -4.41 -26.27
N LEU A 119 -1.10 -3.36 -26.73
CA LEU A 119 -1.69 -2.22 -27.46
C LEU A 119 -2.38 -2.61 -28.77
N LYS A 120 -2.04 -3.77 -29.36
CA LYS A 120 -2.75 -4.27 -30.55
C LYS A 120 -4.16 -4.78 -30.20
N ASN A 121 -4.39 -5.17 -28.95
CA ASN A 121 -5.63 -5.79 -28.48
C ASN A 121 -6.50 -4.82 -27.66
N GLY A 122 -5.95 -3.65 -27.24
CA GLY A 122 -6.68 -2.67 -26.44
C GLY A 122 -5.77 -1.69 -25.71
N PRO A 123 -6.35 -0.80 -24.89
CA PRO A 123 -5.59 0.19 -24.13
C PRO A 123 -4.76 -0.49 -23.01
N VAL A 124 -3.62 0.12 -22.68
CA VAL A 124 -2.72 -0.32 -21.61
C VAL A 124 -2.80 0.67 -20.45
N LEU A 125 -3.10 0.17 -19.26
CA LEU A 125 -3.14 0.96 -18.03
C LEU A 125 -1.78 0.88 -17.32
N PHE A 126 -1.17 2.03 -17.03
CA PHE A 126 0.02 2.15 -16.20
C PHE A 126 -0.36 2.63 -14.81
N ILE A 127 0.04 1.88 -13.79
CA ILE A 127 -0.12 2.26 -12.39
C ILE A 127 1.26 2.53 -11.82
N ALA A 128 1.53 3.79 -11.44
CA ALA A 128 2.79 4.20 -10.84
C ALA A 128 2.55 4.69 -9.40
N PRO A 129 3.37 4.27 -8.43
CA PRO A 129 3.16 4.62 -7.02
C PRO A 129 3.49 6.07 -6.69
N ARG A 130 4.22 6.75 -7.57
CA ARG A 130 4.67 8.13 -7.35
C ARG A 130 4.61 8.95 -8.63
N LYS A 131 4.25 10.23 -8.48
CA LYS A 131 4.36 11.24 -9.54
C LYS A 131 5.79 11.77 -9.60
N GLY A 132 6.23 12.20 -10.79
CA GLY A 132 7.49 12.89 -11.01
C GLY A 132 8.38 12.19 -12.03
N TYR A 133 9.28 12.94 -12.62
CA TYR A 133 10.22 12.46 -13.64
C TYR A 133 11.35 11.64 -13.00
N GLY A 134 11.93 12.13 -11.90
CA GLY A 134 12.97 11.43 -11.16
C GLY A 134 12.96 11.80 -9.69
N ASN A 135 12.57 10.86 -8.82
CA ASN A 135 12.53 11.06 -7.36
C ASN A 135 13.91 10.99 -6.69
N ALA A 136 14.92 10.52 -7.41
CA ALA A 136 16.32 10.52 -7.01
C ALA A 136 17.19 10.61 -8.25
N LEU A 137 18.24 11.42 -8.17
CA LEU A 137 19.30 11.45 -9.15
C LEU A 137 20.38 10.45 -8.74
N LEU A 138 20.82 9.61 -9.69
CA LEU A 138 21.90 8.65 -9.49
C LEU A 138 23.08 9.03 -10.39
N CYS A 139 24.29 8.83 -9.90
CA CYS A 139 25.47 8.98 -10.72
C CYS A 139 25.46 7.94 -11.85
N ALA A 140 25.69 8.39 -13.09
CA ALA A 140 25.72 7.50 -14.24
C ALA A 140 26.87 6.48 -14.18
N HIS A 141 27.98 6.85 -13.50
CA HIS A 141 29.19 6.01 -13.38
C HIS A 141 29.13 5.05 -12.19
N CYS A 142 29.01 5.58 -10.94
CA CYS A 142 29.10 4.77 -9.72
C CYS A 142 27.72 4.37 -9.12
N ARG A 143 26.62 4.85 -9.70
CA ARG A 143 25.24 4.57 -9.25
C ARG A 143 24.88 5.07 -7.85
N ASN A 144 25.78 5.77 -7.17
CA ASN A 144 25.49 6.37 -5.88
C ASN A 144 24.41 7.46 -6.02
N VAL A 145 23.57 7.57 -4.99
CA VAL A 145 22.51 8.59 -4.92
C VAL A 145 23.14 9.97 -4.77
N ALA A 146 22.68 10.92 -5.57
CA ALA A 146 23.09 12.31 -5.46
C ALA A 146 22.50 12.93 -4.19
N LEU A 147 23.39 13.39 -3.31
CA LEU A 147 23.04 14.03 -2.05
C LEU A 147 23.43 15.50 -2.06
N CYS A 148 22.61 16.31 -1.40
CA CYS A 148 22.93 17.69 -1.04
C CYS A 148 23.83 17.72 0.21
N LYS A 149 24.49 18.84 0.46
CA LYS A 149 25.26 19.07 1.70
C LYS A 149 24.42 18.91 2.97
N CYS A 150 23.10 19.12 2.89
CA CYS A 150 22.17 18.90 4.01
C CYS A 150 21.77 17.43 4.21
N GLY A 151 22.31 16.49 3.43
CA GLY A 151 21.97 15.06 3.45
C GLY A 151 20.69 14.70 2.65
N GLY A 152 19.94 15.69 2.15
CA GLY A 152 18.76 15.45 1.34
C GLY A 152 19.13 14.92 -0.05
N ARG A 153 18.34 13.97 -0.59
CA ARG A 153 18.51 13.47 -1.96
C ARG A 153 18.11 14.55 -2.97
N LEU A 154 18.71 14.48 -4.16
CA LEU A 154 18.32 15.33 -5.28
C LEU A 154 17.21 14.66 -6.10
N SER A 155 16.19 15.43 -6.46
CA SER A 155 15.09 15.02 -7.34
C SER A 155 15.10 15.86 -8.62
N VAL A 156 14.50 15.32 -9.69
CA VAL A 156 14.39 15.99 -10.97
C VAL A 156 12.91 16.03 -11.36
N ALA A 157 12.35 17.21 -11.51
CA ALA A 157 10.93 17.38 -11.86
C ALA A 157 10.66 17.12 -13.35
N SER A 158 11.61 17.48 -14.24
CA SER A 158 11.56 17.19 -15.67
C SER A 158 12.97 17.19 -16.26
N LYS A 159 13.12 16.70 -17.50
CA LYS A 159 14.40 16.68 -18.20
C LYS A 159 15.03 18.08 -18.40
N ALA A 160 14.20 19.11 -18.46
CA ALA A 160 14.63 20.50 -18.70
C ALA A 160 14.92 21.30 -17.42
N ILE A 161 14.60 20.74 -16.23
CA ILE A 161 14.73 21.44 -14.95
C ILE A 161 15.93 20.87 -14.18
N ALA A 162 16.71 21.77 -13.57
CA ALA A 162 17.85 21.39 -12.75
C ALA A 162 17.42 20.51 -11.57
N PRO A 163 18.26 19.56 -11.14
CA PRO A 163 18.00 18.79 -9.92
C PRO A 163 17.87 19.71 -8.71
N THR A 164 16.88 19.42 -7.87
CA THR A 164 16.57 20.18 -6.65
C THR A 164 16.62 19.27 -5.43
N CYS A 165 17.16 19.75 -4.33
CA CYS A 165 17.16 19.01 -3.08
C CYS A 165 15.75 18.91 -2.51
N VAL A 166 15.28 17.70 -2.21
CA VAL A 166 13.94 17.48 -1.63
C VAL A 166 13.79 17.98 -0.19
N HIS A 167 14.91 18.29 0.49
CA HIS A 167 14.92 18.67 1.89
C HIS A 167 15.06 20.18 2.09
N CYS A 168 16.04 20.82 1.44
CA CYS A 168 16.31 22.25 1.60
C CYS A 168 15.95 23.11 0.37
N GLY A 169 15.49 22.51 -0.73
CA GLY A 169 15.09 23.23 -1.93
C GLY A 169 16.23 23.80 -2.78
N THR A 170 17.48 23.53 -2.45
CA THR A 170 18.63 24.04 -3.21
C THR A 170 18.69 23.39 -4.60
N ASP A 171 18.86 24.20 -5.63
CA ASP A 171 19.00 23.77 -7.03
C ASP A 171 20.47 23.45 -7.38
N PHE A 172 20.65 22.46 -8.26
CA PHE A 172 21.95 21.98 -8.73
C PHE A 172 22.02 21.97 -10.26
N PRO A 173 22.20 23.14 -10.91
CA PRO A 173 22.28 23.22 -12.40
C PRO A 173 23.40 22.37 -12.96
N THR A 174 24.51 22.27 -12.25
CA THR A 174 25.69 21.49 -12.61
C THR A 174 26.08 20.59 -11.44
N TRP A 175 25.41 19.45 -11.31
CA TRP A 175 25.78 18.50 -10.27
C TRP A 175 26.94 17.62 -10.70
N LYS A 176 27.91 17.43 -9.81
CA LYS A 176 29.02 16.47 -9.95
C LYS A 176 28.97 15.46 -8.82
N CYS A 177 29.31 14.21 -9.13
CA CYS A 177 29.36 13.14 -8.13
C CYS A 177 30.46 13.39 -7.10
N SER A 178 30.15 13.25 -5.84
CA SER A 178 31.10 13.36 -4.72
C SER A 178 31.82 12.04 -4.41
N PHE A 179 31.41 10.92 -5.05
CA PHE A 179 31.95 9.59 -4.77
C PHE A 179 32.89 9.06 -5.85
N CYS A 180 32.82 9.60 -7.04
CA CYS A 180 33.71 9.25 -8.15
C CYS A 180 34.08 10.53 -8.95
#